data_b9fde6bc9ac98926493e835fd081c81a
#
_entry.id   b9fde6bc9ac98926493e835fd081c81a
#
_cell.length_a   1.000
_cell.length_b   1.000
_cell.length_c   1.000
_cell.angle_alpha   90.00
_cell.angle_beta   90.00
_cell.angle_gamma   90.00
#
_symmetry.space_group_name_H-M   'P 1'
#
loop_
_entity.id
_entity.type
_entity.pdbx_description
1 polymer ?
#
loop_
_entity_poly.entity_id
_entity_poly.type
_entity_poly.pdbx_seq_one_letter_code
_entity_poly.pdbx_strand_id
1 'polypeptide(L)' 'MEKKFVFGDIVVMIADGPRLVVEGYLVNEDTPGNFVESDEYVNVVYFAGDSFKRDTFHQDLLIFADEAEA' A
#
# COMPACT_ATOMS: atom_id res chain seq x y z
N MET A 1 -6.50 7.45 -11.92
CA MET A 1 -5.85 8.07 -10.74
C MET A 1 -4.35 7.86 -10.81
N GLU A 2 -3.57 8.83 -10.42
CA GLU A 2 -2.11 8.67 -10.44
C GLU A 2 -1.64 7.87 -9.24
N LYS A 3 -0.62 7.04 -9.47
CA LYS A 3 0.03 6.30 -8.40
C LYS A 3 0.83 7.25 -7.52
N LYS A 4 0.62 7.18 -6.20
CA LYS A 4 1.30 8.05 -5.23
C LYS A 4 2.57 7.42 -4.66
N PHE A 5 2.66 6.10 -4.69
CA PHE A 5 3.69 5.37 -3.97
C PHE A 5 4.44 4.42 -4.88
N VAL A 6 5.67 4.08 -4.48
CA VAL A 6 6.50 3.09 -5.17
C VAL A 6 6.96 2.04 -4.17
N PHE A 7 7.43 0.92 -4.67
CA PHE A 7 7.97 -0.16 -3.85
C PHE A 7 8.99 0.39 -2.84
N GLY A 8 8.82 0.01 -1.59
CA GLY A 8 9.72 0.38 -0.52
C GLY A 8 9.33 1.64 0.25
N ASP A 9 8.34 2.38 -0.22
CA ASP A 9 7.88 3.56 0.52
C ASP A 9 7.29 3.15 1.87
N ILE A 10 7.57 3.96 2.89
CA ILE A 10 7.02 3.74 4.23
C ILE A 10 5.85 4.69 4.41
N VAL A 11 4.69 4.13 4.70
CA VAL A 11 3.43 4.86 4.80
C VAL A 11 2.71 4.52 6.10
N VAL A 12 1.72 5.32 6.44
CA VAL A 12 0.81 5.07 7.55
C VAL A 12 -0.61 5.39 7.11
N MET A 13 -1.59 4.82 7.80
CA MET A 13 -2.99 5.17 7.57
C MET A 13 -3.23 6.60 8.03
N ILE A 14 -4.07 7.33 7.32
CA ILE A 14 -4.41 8.71 7.69
C ILE A 14 -5.12 8.79 9.05
N ALA A 15 -5.75 7.69 9.45
CA ALA A 15 -6.47 7.59 10.72
C ALA A 15 -5.59 7.13 11.89
N ASP A 16 -4.31 6.91 11.65
CA ASP A 16 -3.35 6.38 12.62
C ASP A 16 -3.13 4.88 12.41
N GLY A 17 -2.04 4.36 12.92
CA GLY A 17 -1.71 2.94 12.80
C GLY A 17 -0.22 2.67 12.69
N PRO A 18 0.16 1.42 12.47
CA PRO A 18 1.55 1.04 12.34
C PRO A 18 2.15 1.54 11.04
N ARG A 19 3.46 1.56 10.96
CA ARG A 19 4.17 1.82 9.71
C ARG A 19 3.99 0.63 8.78
N LEU A 20 3.69 0.94 7.52
CA LEU A 20 3.46 -0.04 6.48
C LEU A 20 4.49 0.18 5.38
N VAL A 21 4.95 -0.91 4.77
CA VAL A 21 5.87 -0.81 3.63
C VAL A 21 5.14 -1.17 2.37
N VAL A 22 5.22 -0.31 1.36
CA VAL A 22 4.56 -0.51 0.08
C VAL A 22 5.28 -1.60 -0.70
N GLU A 23 4.55 -2.64 -1.11
CA GLU A 23 5.05 -3.68 -2.02
C GLU A 23 4.86 -3.30 -3.48
N GLY A 24 3.82 -2.52 -3.76
CA GLY A 24 3.43 -2.14 -5.10
C GLY A 24 1.93 -1.99 -5.20
N TYR A 25 1.41 -1.88 -6.40
CA TYR A 25 -0.03 -1.78 -6.60
C TYR A 25 -0.62 -3.14 -6.89
N LEU A 26 -1.89 -3.29 -6.54
CA LEU A 26 -2.64 -4.52 -6.75
C LEU A 26 -2.67 -4.86 -8.24
N VAL A 27 -2.42 -6.12 -8.57
CA VAL A 27 -2.50 -6.62 -9.95
C VAL A 27 -3.70 -7.54 -10.06
N ASN A 28 -4.56 -7.25 -11.02
CA ASN A 28 -5.74 -8.06 -11.30
C ASN A 28 -5.62 -8.70 -12.67
N GLU A 29 -6.21 -9.87 -12.82
CA GLU A 29 -6.31 -10.51 -14.11
C GLU A 29 -7.61 -10.03 -14.77
N ASP A 30 -7.49 -9.28 -15.85
CA ASP A 30 -8.62 -8.71 -16.59
C ASP A 30 -9.26 -9.78 -17.48
N THR A 31 -8.43 -10.42 -18.30
CA THR A 31 -8.82 -11.58 -19.09
C THR A 31 -7.76 -12.66 -18.86
N PRO A 32 -8.05 -13.94 -19.15
CA PRO A 32 -7.05 -14.99 -18.93
C PRO A 32 -5.70 -14.65 -19.56
N GLY A 33 -4.67 -14.57 -18.68
CA GLY A 33 -3.32 -14.24 -19.09
C GLY A 33 -3.02 -12.75 -19.25
N ASN A 34 -4.00 -11.87 -19.06
CA ASN A 34 -3.82 -10.42 -19.17
C ASN A 34 -3.94 -9.76 -17.80
N PHE A 35 -2.83 -9.26 -17.26
CA PHE A 35 -2.79 -8.65 -15.94
C PHE A 35 -2.77 -7.13 -16.05
N VAL A 36 -3.57 -6.48 -15.21
CA VAL A 36 -3.67 -5.02 -15.15
C VAL A 36 -3.32 -4.57 -13.73
N GLU A 37 -2.38 -3.64 -13.63
CA GLU A 37 -2.00 -3.06 -12.35
C GLU A 37 -2.96 -1.93 -11.99
N SER A 38 -3.46 -1.96 -10.76
CA SER A 38 -4.32 -0.89 -10.25
C SER A 38 -3.52 0.41 -10.08
N ASP A 39 -4.17 1.53 -10.21
CA ASP A 39 -3.62 2.83 -9.84
C ASP A 39 -4.31 3.41 -8.60
N GLU A 40 -5.10 2.59 -7.92
CA GLU A 40 -5.87 2.99 -6.74
C GLU A 40 -5.52 2.18 -5.49
N TYR A 41 -5.33 0.86 -5.65
CA TYR A 41 -5.15 -0.05 -4.51
C TYR A 41 -3.70 -0.48 -4.38
N VAL A 42 -3.19 -0.35 -3.16
CA VAL A 42 -1.79 -0.57 -2.82
C VAL A 42 -1.66 -1.78 -1.91
N ASN A 43 -0.75 -2.68 -2.25
CA ASN A 43 -0.39 -3.79 -1.38
C ASN A 43 0.69 -3.33 -0.42
N VAL A 44 0.48 -3.58 0.87
CA VAL A 44 1.42 -3.22 1.92
C VAL A 44 1.75 -4.41 2.80
N VAL A 45 2.91 -4.37 3.42
CA VAL A 45 3.35 -5.36 4.40
C VAL A 45 3.73 -4.66 5.69
N TYR A 46 3.55 -5.35 6.81
CA TYR A 46 3.89 -4.79 8.11
C TYR A 46 3.96 -5.91 9.16
N PHE A 47 4.49 -5.57 10.33
CA PHE A 47 4.47 -6.47 11.47
C PHE A 47 3.39 -6.03 12.47
N ALA A 48 2.60 -7.00 12.92
CA ALA A 48 1.65 -6.82 14.01
C ALA A 48 2.12 -7.74 15.14
N GLY A 49 2.85 -7.16 16.10
CA GLY A 49 3.56 -7.93 17.08
C GLY A 49 4.68 -8.74 16.39
N ASP A 50 4.64 -10.06 16.56
CA ASP A 50 5.61 -10.96 15.92
C ASP A 50 5.15 -11.50 14.57
N SER A 51 3.93 -11.14 14.15
CA SER A 51 3.33 -11.67 12.93
C SER A 51 3.54 -10.75 11.75
N PHE A 52 3.98 -11.32 10.63
CA PHE A 52 4.09 -10.62 9.37
C PHE A 52 2.71 -10.60 8.70
N LYS A 53 2.26 -9.44 8.29
CA LYS A 53 0.94 -9.24 7.68
C LYS A 53 1.05 -8.59 6.31
N ARG A 54 0.08 -8.89 5.46
CA ARG A 54 -0.11 -8.24 4.17
C ARG A 54 -1.55 -7.76 4.08
N ASP A 55 -1.72 -6.57 3.52
CA ASP A 55 -3.05 -6.01 3.30
C ASP A 55 -3.05 -5.15 2.04
N THR A 56 -4.25 -4.83 1.58
CA THR A 56 -4.45 -3.97 0.42
C THR A 56 -5.36 -2.83 0.82
N PHE A 57 -4.92 -1.60 0.55
CA PHE A 57 -5.68 -0.40 0.90
C PHE A 57 -5.76 0.54 -0.30
N HIS A 58 -6.83 1.34 -0.35
CA HIS A 58 -6.90 2.42 -1.31
C HIS A 58 -5.80 3.44 -0.97
N GLN A 59 -5.09 3.92 -1.99
CA GLN A 59 -3.94 4.81 -1.76
C GLN A 59 -4.33 6.12 -1.05
N ASP A 60 -5.58 6.58 -1.18
CA ASP A 60 -6.02 7.80 -0.52
C ASP A 60 -6.18 7.64 0.99
N LEU A 61 -6.13 6.41 1.50
CA LEU A 61 -6.14 6.13 2.94
C LEU A 61 -4.75 6.19 3.56
N LEU A 62 -3.71 6.38 2.75
CA LEU A 62 -2.32 6.31 3.18
C LEU A 62 -1.63 7.65 2.94
N ILE A 63 -0.70 7.98 3.84
CA ILE A 63 0.22 9.11 3.68
C ILE A 63 1.63 8.63 3.98
N PHE A 64 2.63 9.36 3.51
CA PHE A 64 4.01 9.05 3.83
C PHE A 64 4.23 9.17 5.34
N ALA A 65 4.99 8.24 5.91
CA ALA A 65 5.27 8.24 7.35
C ALA A 65 5.94 9.56 7.80
N ASP A 66 6.81 10.10 6.97
CA ASP A 66 7.48 11.36 7.26
C ASP A 66 6.49 12.52 7.39
N GLU A 67 5.45 12.53 6.56
CA GLU A 67 4.41 13.55 6.63
C GLU A 67 3.58 13.43 7.90
N ALA A 68 3.33 12.20 8.34
CA ALA A 68 2.55 11.94 9.55
C ALA A 68 3.30 12.38 10.83
N GLU A 69 4.63 12.39 10.77
CA GLU A 69 5.48 12.75 11.91
C GLU A 69 5.81 14.25 11.97
N ALA A 70 5.45 14.97 10.93
CA ALA A 70 5.75 16.40 10.82
C ALA A 70 4.90 17.25 11.76
#